data_42d643c5f84a21485061929ca673dd85
#
_entry.id   42d643c5f84a21485061929ca673dd85
#
_cell.length_a   1.000
_cell.length_b   1.000
_cell.length_c   1.000
_cell.angle_alpha   90.00
_cell.angle_beta   90.00
_cell.angle_gamma   90.00
#
_symmetry.space_group_name_H-M   'P 1'
#
loop_
_entity.id
_entity.type
_entity.pdbx_description
1 polymer ?
#
loop_
_entity_poly.entity_id
_entity_poly.type
_entity_poly.pdbx_seq_one_letter_code
_entity_poly.pdbx_strand_id
1 'polypeptide(L)'
;MIAIGTDYTCIPFWEETDCDCYIVPQKDLLGELIHKGLPKKRLFPLGIPVKQAFSTQKKRSLARKFCRLPSDAHVYLVMSGSMGFGKVNLLVAELIRKLEADEYVVVICGNNRRLRQILQTTFGKNPQVRILGFTDHVPAYMDASDVIFSKPGGLTSTEAAVRQIALVHTSPIPGCETKNLAFFTSHGMSVTARTVHGQVTLGRRLMKNEDARIEMQKQQNHCIPHDSAVEICRLAEKLYAQRNHL
;
A
#
# COMPACT_ATOMS: atom_id res chain seq x y z
N MET A 1 17.98 -18.37 10.58
CA MET A 1 16.57 -17.93 10.39
C MET A 1 16.52 -16.42 10.22
N ILE A 2 15.73 -15.87 9.26
CA ILE A 2 15.57 -14.44 9.03
C ILE A 2 14.11 -14.07 9.35
N ALA A 3 13.90 -13.14 10.27
CA ALA A 3 12.58 -12.56 10.53
C ALA A 3 12.40 -11.29 9.70
N ILE A 4 11.22 -11.11 9.08
CA ILE A 4 10.91 -9.94 8.26
C ILE A 4 9.66 -9.26 8.80
N GLY A 5 9.79 -8.00 9.24
CA GLY A 5 8.66 -7.17 9.63
C GLY A 5 7.87 -6.71 8.43
N THR A 6 6.54 -6.83 8.49
CA THR A 6 5.62 -6.44 7.42
C THR A 6 4.66 -5.32 7.82
N ASP A 7 4.90 -4.70 8.98
CA ASP A 7 4.19 -3.55 9.50
C ASP A 7 5.16 -2.52 10.08
N TYR A 8 4.85 -1.23 9.95
CA TYR A 8 5.66 -0.11 10.44
C TYR A 8 5.51 0.10 11.95
N THR A 9 5.66 -0.99 12.68
CA THR A 9 5.58 -1.05 14.14
C THR A 9 6.41 -2.21 14.66
N CYS A 10 6.78 -2.15 15.94
CA CYS A 10 7.35 -3.30 16.61
C CYS A 10 6.31 -4.43 16.72
N ILE A 11 6.67 -5.60 16.22
CA ILE A 11 5.84 -6.79 16.29
C ILE A 11 6.00 -7.38 17.70
N PRO A 12 4.89 -7.66 18.42
CA PRO A 12 4.97 -8.33 19.72
C PRO A 12 5.70 -9.68 19.62
N PHE A 13 6.39 -10.04 20.66
CA PHE A 13 7.08 -11.33 20.83
C PHE A 13 8.31 -11.57 19.90
N TRP A 14 8.74 -10.55 19.16
CA TRP A 14 10.00 -10.68 18.41
C TRP A 14 11.20 -10.89 19.34
N GLU A 15 11.17 -10.28 20.53
CA GLU A 15 12.16 -10.44 21.60
C GLU A 15 12.26 -11.88 22.14
N GLU A 16 11.22 -12.69 21.94
CA GLU A 16 11.19 -14.10 22.33
C GLU A 16 11.80 -15.04 21.26
N THR A 17 12.17 -14.49 20.09
CA THR A 17 12.74 -15.26 18.99
C THR A 17 14.27 -15.14 18.96
N ASP A 18 14.97 -16.18 18.52
CA ASP A 18 16.42 -16.17 18.29
C ASP A 18 16.73 -16.29 16.79
N CYS A 19 16.48 -15.23 16.04
CA CYS A 19 16.79 -15.19 14.62
C CYS A 19 18.21 -14.69 14.38
N ASP A 20 18.85 -15.20 13.30
CA ASP A 20 20.17 -14.74 12.85
C ASP A 20 20.13 -13.25 12.48
N CYS A 21 19.02 -12.78 11.92
CA CYS A 21 18.76 -11.35 11.69
C CYS A 21 17.27 -11.01 11.62
N TYR A 22 16.98 -9.75 11.84
CA TYR A 22 15.63 -9.14 11.81
C TYR A 22 15.61 -8.01 10.79
N ILE A 23 14.80 -8.14 9.77
CA ILE A 23 14.58 -7.10 8.77
C ILE A 23 13.50 -6.15 9.31
N VAL A 24 13.90 -4.91 9.52
CA VAL A 24 13.04 -3.87 10.12
C VAL A 24 12.51 -2.96 9.02
N PRO A 25 11.20 -2.63 9.03
CA PRO A 25 10.55 -1.80 8.01
C PRO A 25 11.17 -0.41 7.82
N GLN A 26 11.71 0.18 8.89
CA GLN A 26 12.26 1.52 8.86
C GLN A 26 13.17 1.80 10.09
N LYS A 27 14.06 2.81 9.96
CA LYS A 27 15.13 3.08 10.94
C LYS A 27 14.60 3.52 12.31
N ASP A 28 13.49 4.23 12.36
CA ASP A 28 12.96 4.81 13.62
C ASP A 28 12.49 3.73 14.61
N LEU A 29 12.24 2.51 14.11
CA LEU A 29 11.90 1.36 14.97
C LEU A 29 13.11 0.76 15.70
N LEU A 30 14.34 1.06 15.28
CA LEU A 30 15.53 0.44 15.86
C LEU A 30 15.65 0.70 17.36
N GLY A 31 15.39 1.94 17.80
CA GLY A 31 15.45 2.31 19.22
C GLY A 31 14.49 1.50 20.08
N GLU A 32 13.22 1.37 19.64
CA GLU A 32 12.21 0.59 20.36
C GLU A 32 12.56 -0.90 20.40
N LEU A 33 13.02 -1.48 19.28
CA LEU A 33 13.40 -2.89 19.21
C LEU A 33 14.60 -3.20 20.10
N ILE A 34 15.61 -2.32 20.15
CA ILE A 34 16.76 -2.48 21.05
C ILE A 34 16.31 -2.40 22.51
N HIS A 35 15.43 -1.45 22.84
CA HIS A 35 14.87 -1.32 24.19
C HIS A 35 14.10 -2.57 24.64
N LYS A 36 13.45 -3.26 23.69
CA LYS A 36 12.80 -4.56 23.93
C LYS A 36 13.76 -5.76 24.01
N GLY A 37 15.06 -5.53 23.91
CA GLY A 37 16.07 -6.57 24.10
C GLY A 37 16.60 -7.21 22.81
N LEU A 38 16.18 -6.77 21.61
CA LEU A 38 16.74 -7.33 20.39
C LEU A 38 18.19 -6.85 20.17
N PRO A 39 19.11 -7.73 19.79
CA PRO A 39 20.51 -7.37 19.58
C PRO A 39 20.69 -6.40 18.42
N LYS A 40 21.23 -5.21 18.65
CA LYS A 40 21.47 -4.17 17.63
C LYS A 40 22.18 -4.73 16.38
N LYS A 41 23.13 -5.63 16.55
CA LYS A 41 23.92 -6.23 15.46
C LYS A 41 23.10 -7.11 14.52
N ARG A 42 21.91 -7.55 14.95
CA ARG A 42 21.00 -8.41 14.17
C ARG A 42 19.84 -7.63 13.55
N LEU A 43 19.76 -6.31 13.74
CA LEU A 43 18.68 -5.44 13.22
C LEU A 43 19.12 -4.74 11.93
N PHE A 44 18.39 -4.98 10.85
CA PHE A 44 18.67 -4.42 9.51
C PHE A 44 17.48 -3.65 8.99
N PRO A 45 17.53 -2.31 8.93
CA PRO A 45 16.42 -1.48 8.46
C PRO A 45 16.38 -1.41 6.92
N LEU A 46 16.08 -2.54 6.29
CA LEU A 46 16.07 -2.71 4.83
C LEU A 46 14.69 -2.47 4.19
N GLY A 47 13.66 -2.18 5.00
CA GLY A 47 12.31 -1.98 4.49
C GLY A 47 11.50 -3.26 4.31
N ILE A 48 10.25 -3.09 3.91
CA ILE A 48 9.34 -4.21 3.60
C ILE A 48 9.54 -4.64 2.14
N PRO A 49 9.88 -5.93 1.87
CA PRO A 49 10.06 -6.39 0.51
C PRO A 49 8.72 -6.43 -0.25
N VAL A 50 8.73 -5.93 -1.47
CA VAL A 50 7.61 -6.04 -2.40
C VAL A 50 7.96 -6.97 -3.55
N LYS A 51 6.94 -7.53 -4.22
CA LYS A 51 7.19 -8.34 -5.43
C LYS A 51 7.87 -7.49 -6.49
N GLN A 52 8.78 -8.09 -7.27
CA GLN A 52 9.50 -7.42 -8.37
C GLN A 52 8.55 -6.69 -9.34
N ALA A 53 7.34 -7.21 -9.55
CA ALA A 53 6.33 -6.55 -10.36
C ALA A 53 5.95 -5.14 -9.85
N PHE A 54 6.17 -4.81 -8.58
CA PHE A 54 5.97 -3.45 -8.04
C PHE A 54 7.21 -2.56 -8.19
N SER A 55 8.39 -3.09 -8.40
CA SER A 55 9.62 -2.29 -8.57
C SER A 55 9.80 -1.76 -10.01
N THR A 56 9.10 -2.35 -10.99
CA THR A 56 9.19 -1.94 -12.40
C THR A 56 7.94 -1.18 -12.81
N GLN A 57 7.99 0.15 -12.78
CA GLN A 57 6.85 1.00 -13.16
C GLN A 57 6.65 1.03 -14.68
N LYS A 58 5.40 0.92 -15.12
CA LYS A 58 5.01 1.08 -16.54
C LYS A 58 4.54 2.50 -16.80
N LYS A 59 4.71 2.98 -18.04
CA LYS A 59 4.09 4.24 -18.46
C LYS A 59 2.57 4.17 -18.25
N ARG A 60 1.99 5.21 -17.65
CA ARG A 60 0.56 5.30 -17.32
C ARG A 60 -0.35 4.99 -18.51
N SER A 61 -0.03 5.50 -19.70
CA SER A 61 -0.79 5.24 -20.93
C SER A 61 -0.84 3.74 -21.30
N LEU A 62 0.28 3.03 -21.14
CA LEU A 62 0.33 1.58 -21.39
C LEU A 62 -0.46 0.79 -20.35
N ALA A 63 -0.36 1.20 -19.07
CA ALA A 63 -1.13 0.59 -17.99
C ALA A 63 -2.64 0.81 -18.19
N ARG A 64 -3.07 2.02 -18.56
CA ARG A 64 -4.48 2.30 -18.88
C ARG A 64 -4.99 1.48 -20.05
N LYS A 65 -4.22 1.36 -21.13
CA LYS A 65 -4.55 0.49 -22.26
C LYS A 65 -4.71 -0.97 -21.82
N PHE A 66 -3.76 -1.50 -21.04
CA PHE A 66 -3.85 -2.85 -20.48
C PHE A 66 -5.09 -3.04 -19.60
N CYS A 67 -5.39 -2.07 -18.74
CA CYS A 67 -6.57 -2.08 -17.88
C CYS A 67 -7.86 -1.72 -18.63
N ARG A 68 -7.84 -1.47 -19.94
CA ARG A 68 -8.97 -1.05 -20.77
C ARG A 68 -9.66 0.21 -20.20
N LEU A 69 -8.89 1.18 -19.77
CA LEU A 69 -9.31 2.50 -19.32
C LEU A 69 -8.97 3.53 -20.41
N PRO A 70 -9.74 4.63 -20.52
CA PRO A 70 -9.39 5.72 -21.42
C PRO A 70 -8.02 6.30 -21.09
N SER A 71 -7.30 6.79 -22.11
CA SER A 71 -5.91 7.29 -21.96
C SER A 71 -5.82 8.53 -21.08
N ASP A 72 -6.86 9.35 -21.12
CA ASP A 72 -7.02 10.65 -20.47
C ASP A 72 -7.87 10.60 -19.18
N ALA A 73 -8.37 9.42 -18.82
CA ALA A 73 -9.19 9.24 -17.63
C ALA A 73 -8.48 9.62 -16.33
N HIS A 74 -9.19 10.20 -15.40
CA HIS A 74 -8.80 10.30 -14.00
C HIS A 74 -9.28 9.06 -13.23
N VAL A 75 -8.36 8.29 -12.65
CA VAL A 75 -8.69 6.95 -12.13
C VAL A 75 -8.47 6.87 -10.63
N TYR A 76 -9.55 6.56 -9.91
CA TYR A 76 -9.51 6.15 -8.50
C TYR A 76 -9.40 4.63 -8.41
N LEU A 77 -8.42 4.13 -7.67
CA LEU A 77 -8.30 2.73 -7.31
C LEU A 77 -8.77 2.52 -5.87
N VAL A 78 -9.69 1.60 -5.65
CA VAL A 78 -10.13 1.21 -4.30
C VAL A 78 -9.71 -0.23 -4.04
N MET A 79 -8.90 -0.44 -3.01
CA MET A 79 -8.46 -1.77 -2.58
C MET A 79 -9.03 -2.11 -1.20
N SER A 80 -9.86 -3.16 -1.16
CA SER A 80 -10.56 -3.56 0.06
C SER A 80 -9.72 -4.39 1.04
N GLY A 81 -8.49 -4.76 0.63
CA GLY A 81 -7.71 -5.78 1.32
C GLY A 81 -8.31 -7.19 1.18
N SER A 82 -7.57 -8.22 1.61
CA SER A 82 -7.96 -9.63 1.41
C SER A 82 -9.27 -10.02 2.11
N MET A 83 -9.58 -9.42 3.24
CA MET A 83 -10.77 -9.74 4.05
C MET A 83 -11.91 -8.72 3.91
N GLY A 84 -11.72 -7.63 3.14
CA GLY A 84 -12.77 -6.63 2.86
C GLY A 84 -13.34 -5.95 4.10
N PHE A 85 -12.50 -5.70 5.10
CA PHE A 85 -12.88 -4.95 6.29
C PHE A 85 -13.14 -3.48 5.94
N GLY A 86 -14.11 -2.88 6.63
CA GLY A 86 -14.43 -1.47 6.51
C GLY A 86 -15.67 -1.19 5.67
N LYS A 87 -15.99 0.09 5.56
CA LYS A 87 -17.18 0.59 4.85
C LYS A 87 -16.90 0.79 3.35
N VAL A 88 -16.25 -0.20 2.69
CA VAL A 88 -15.84 -0.08 1.28
C VAL A 88 -17.01 0.18 0.35
N ASN A 89 -18.15 -0.48 0.57
CA ASN A 89 -19.38 -0.24 -0.20
C ASN A 89 -19.87 1.21 -0.06
N LEU A 90 -19.81 1.80 1.12
CA LEU A 90 -20.18 3.20 1.34
C LEU A 90 -19.15 4.16 0.71
N LEU A 91 -17.86 3.83 0.79
CA LEU A 91 -16.80 4.61 0.15
C LEU A 91 -17.00 4.64 -1.37
N VAL A 92 -17.23 3.48 -1.98
CA VAL A 92 -17.47 3.36 -3.42
C VAL A 92 -18.75 4.10 -3.82
N ALA A 93 -19.85 3.95 -3.07
CA ALA A 93 -21.09 4.67 -3.33
C ALA A 93 -20.90 6.19 -3.26
N GLU A 94 -20.23 6.70 -2.22
CA GLU A 94 -19.97 8.14 -2.05
C GLU A 94 -19.04 8.67 -3.15
N LEU A 95 -18.05 7.88 -3.58
CA LEU A 95 -17.14 8.25 -4.66
C LEU A 95 -17.89 8.32 -5.99
N ILE A 96 -18.68 7.28 -6.34
CA ILE A 96 -19.46 7.22 -7.58
C ILE A 96 -20.46 8.38 -7.68
N ARG A 97 -21.11 8.73 -6.58
CA ARG A 97 -22.07 9.86 -6.55
C ARG A 97 -21.42 11.19 -6.93
N LYS A 98 -20.12 11.32 -6.80
CA LYS A 98 -19.36 12.55 -7.04
C LYS A 98 -18.46 12.49 -8.28
N LEU A 99 -18.53 11.42 -9.09
CA LEU A 99 -17.71 11.30 -10.29
C LEU A 99 -18.03 12.38 -11.32
N GLU A 100 -16.99 12.92 -11.91
CA GLU A 100 -17.04 13.76 -13.10
C GLU A 100 -16.99 12.89 -14.37
N ALA A 101 -17.25 13.44 -15.54
CA ALA A 101 -17.42 12.66 -16.76
C ALA A 101 -16.18 11.88 -17.21
N ASP A 102 -15.00 12.39 -16.89
CA ASP A 102 -13.68 11.80 -17.18
C ASP A 102 -13.09 10.99 -16.04
N GLU A 103 -13.82 10.86 -14.90
CA GLU A 103 -13.38 10.12 -13.73
C GLU A 103 -13.87 8.66 -13.75
N TYR A 104 -13.02 7.73 -13.36
CA TYR A 104 -13.29 6.30 -13.32
C TYR A 104 -12.92 5.72 -11.93
N VAL A 105 -13.66 4.70 -11.51
CA VAL A 105 -13.40 3.95 -10.28
C VAL A 105 -13.11 2.49 -10.62
N VAL A 106 -11.94 2.03 -10.21
CA VAL A 106 -11.60 0.61 -10.23
C VAL A 106 -11.62 0.09 -8.80
N VAL A 107 -12.38 -0.97 -8.53
CA VAL A 107 -12.47 -1.60 -7.21
C VAL A 107 -11.89 -3.00 -7.29
N ILE A 108 -10.85 -3.29 -6.51
CA ILE A 108 -10.28 -4.63 -6.36
C ILE A 108 -10.75 -5.21 -5.03
N CYS A 109 -11.67 -6.17 -5.10
CA CYS A 109 -12.28 -6.82 -3.94
C CYS A 109 -11.45 -7.98 -3.38
N GLY A 110 -10.37 -8.39 -4.07
CA GLY A 110 -9.58 -9.55 -3.68
C GLY A 110 -10.45 -10.82 -3.58
N ASN A 111 -10.29 -11.55 -2.50
CA ASN A 111 -11.05 -12.81 -2.25
C ASN A 111 -12.44 -12.56 -1.65
N ASN A 112 -12.84 -11.31 -1.41
CA ASN A 112 -14.16 -10.99 -0.86
C ASN A 112 -15.26 -11.09 -1.92
N ARG A 113 -15.73 -12.31 -2.17
CA ARG A 113 -16.81 -12.60 -3.14
C ARG A 113 -18.10 -11.87 -2.81
N ARG A 114 -18.44 -11.75 -1.50
CA ARG A 114 -19.67 -11.07 -1.05
C ARG A 114 -19.63 -9.58 -1.40
N LEU A 115 -18.54 -8.89 -1.08
CA LEU A 115 -18.36 -7.49 -1.44
C LEU A 115 -18.43 -7.29 -2.95
N ARG A 116 -17.73 -8.12 -3.73
CA ARG A 116 -17.76 -8.08 -5.18
C ARG A 116 -19.18 -8.20 -5.72
N GLN A 117 -19.95 -9.17 -5.23
CA GLN A 117 -21.34 -9.37 -5.67
C GLN A 117 -22.23 -8.17 -5.35
N ILE A 118 -22.13 -7.61 -4.14
CA ILE A 118 -22.88 -6.41 -3.73
C ILE A 118 -22.57 -5.24 -4.68
N LEU A 119 -21.28 -4.96 -4.88
CA LEU A 119 -20.87 -3.85 -5.74
C LEU A 119 -21.25 -4.09 -7.21
N GLN A 120 -21.13 -5.31 -7.72
CA GLN A 120 -21.50 -5.67 -9.08
C GLN A 120 -23.01 -5.49 -9.32
N THR A 121 -23.86 -5.90 -8.36
CA THR A 121 -25.30 -5.73 -8.43
C THR A 121 -25.69 -4.25 -8.41
N THR A 122 -25.01 -3.46 -7.55
CA THR A 122 -25.37 -2.04 -7.35
C THR A 122 -24.82 -1.13 -8.44
N PHE A 123 -23.56 -1.35 -8.86
CA PHE A 123 -22.83 -0.41 -9.72
C PHE A 123 -22.30 -1.01 -11.02
N GLY A 124 -22.48 -2.32 -11.25
CA GLY A 124 -21.90 -3.02 -12.41
C GLY A 124 -22.39 -2.55 -13.78
N LYS A 125 -23.51 -1.80 -13.83
CA LYS A 125 -24.01 -1.19 -15.06
C LYS A 125 -23.45 0.23 -15.32
N ASN A 126 -22.73 0.82 -14.34
CA ASN A 126 -22.13 2.14 -14.54
C ASN A 126 -20.85 2.00 -15.37
N PRO A 127 -20.75 2.65 -16.56
CA PRO A 127 -19.58 2.51 -17.45
C PRO A 127 -18.28 3.07 -16.86
N GLN A 128 -18.37 3.97 -15.87
CA GLN A 128 -17.20 4.54 -15.18
C GLN A 128 -16.70 3.66 -14.04
N VAL A 129 -17.36 2.52 -13.77
CA VAL A 129 -17.03 1.65 -12.62
C VAL A 129 -16.58 0.29 -13.09
N ARG A 130 -15.42 -0.16 -12.59
CA ARG A 130 -14.89 -1.51 -12.82
C ARG A 130 -14.72 -2.23 -11.51
N ILE A 131 -15.36 -3.38 -11.36
CA ILE A 131 -15.33 -4.18 -10.14
C ILE A 131 -14.63 -5.51 -10.43
N LEU A 132 -13.51 -5.74 -9.74
CA LEU A 132 -12.65 -6.90 -9.89
C LEU A 132 -12.68 -7.76 -8.63
N GLY A 133 -12.52 -9.06 -8.79
CA GLY A 133 -12.17 -9.98 -7.71
C GLY A 133 -10.68 -9.96 -7.43
N PHE A 134 -10.12 -11.13 -7.11
CA PHE A 134 -8.68 -11.33 -7.03
C PHE A 134 -8.03 -11.12 -8.41
N THR A 135 -6.87 -10.47 -8.43
CA THR A 135 -6.08 -10.26 -9.63
C THR A 135 -4.60 -10.16 -9.29
N ASP A 136 -3.74 -10.76 -10.12
CA ASP A 136 -2.28 -10.61 -10.04
C ASP A 136 -1.77 -9.34 -10.72
N HIS A 137 -2.67 -8.59 -11.37
CA HIS A 137 -2.33 -7.37 -12.12
C HIS A 137 -2.47 -6.10 -11.29
N VAL A 138 -2.44 -6.19 -9.95
CA VAL A 138 -2.49 -5.02 -9.04
C VAL A 138 -1.47 -3.94 -9.43
N PRO A 139 -0.19 -4.29 -9.77
CA PRO A 139 0.78 -3.27 -10.20
C PRO A 139 0.32 -2.46 -11.41
N ALA A 140 -0.30 -3.12 -12.40
CA ALA A 140 -0.80 -2.43 -13.59
C ALA A 140 -1.98 -1.49 -13.27
N TYR A 141 -2.87 -1.90 -12.37
CA TYR A 141 -3.96 -1.03 -11.90
C TYR A 141 -3.45 0.16 -11.07
N MET A 142 -2.40 -0.03 -10.28
CA MET A 142 -1.73 1.08 -9.59
C MET A 142 -1.10 2.06 -10.60
N ASP A 143 -0.37 1.56 -11.61
CA ASP A 143 0.22 2.40 -12.66
C ASP A 143 -0.83 3.17 -13.49
N ALA A 144 -2.02 2.57 -13.67
CA ALA A 144 -3.13 3.18 -14.42
C ALA A 144 -3.87 4.27 -13.62
N SER A 145 -3.69 4.32 -12.29
CA SER A 145 -4.49 5.13 -11.38
C SER A 145 -3.77 6.38 -10.91
N ASP A 146 -4.54 7.39 -10.48
CA ASP A 146 -4.03 8.67 -9.99
C ASP A 146 -4.08 8.74 -8.46
N VAL A 147 -5.13 8.17 -7.85
CA VAL A 147 -5.34 8.14 -6.40
C VAL A 147 -5.78 6.75 -5.98
N ILE A 148 -5.19 6.22 -4.91
CA ILE A 148 -5.60 4.95 -4.31
C ILE A 148 -6.25 5.17 -2.95
N PHE A 149 -7.34 4.44 -2.70
CA PHE A 149 -7.94 4.26 -1.38
C PHE A 149 -7.64 2.85 -0.89
N SER A 150 -6.99 2.74 0.25
CA SER A 150 -6.67 1.45 0.87
C SER A 150 -6.68 1.57 2.39
N LYS A 151 -6.92 0.46 3.08
CA LYS A 151 -6.62 0.40 4.51
C LYS A 151 -5.10 0.48 4.73
N PRO A 152 -4.62 0.96 5.89
CA PRO A 152 -3.19 1.12 6.15
C PRO A 152 -2.49 -0.19 6.53
N GLY A 153 -2.65 -1.23 5.69
CA GLY A 153 -1.90 -2.48 5.83
C GLY A 153 -0.46 -2.29 5.34
N GLY A 154 0.52 -2.83 6.06
CA GLY A 154 1.93 -2.61 5.76
C GLY A 154 2.32 -2.94 4.32
N LEU A 155 1.93 -4.11 3.81
CA LEU A 155 2.27 -4.53 2.45
C LEU A 155 1.65 -3.62 1.37
N THR A 156 0.33 -3.40 1.40
CA THR A 156 -0.34 -2.60 0.37
C THR A 156 0.10 -1.14 0.39
N SER A 157 0.34 -0.58 1.59
CA SER A 157 0.86 0.79 1.73
C SER A 157 2.27 0.92 1.16
N THR A 158 3.14 -0.08 1.41
CA THR A 158 4.49 -0.14 0.82
C THR A 158 4.43 -0.28 -0.69
N GLU A 159 3.58 -1.17 -1.22
CA GLU A 159 3.36 -1.35 -2.67
C GLU A 159 2.92 -0.04 -3.33
N ALA A 160 1.96 0.68 -2.72
CA ALA A 160 1.49 1.97 -3.21
C ALA A 160 2.59 3.04 -3.18
N ALA A 161 3.42 3.08 -2.12
CA ALA A 161 4.52 4.01 -2.00
C ALA A 161 5.65 3.71 -3.00
N VAL A 162 6.02 2.44 -3.20
CA VAL A 162 7.00 2.03 -4.23
C VAL A 162 6.50 2.41 -5.63
N ARG A 163 5.17 2.37 -5.86
CA ARG A 163 4.55 2.83 -7.11
C ARG A 163 4.37 4.35 -7.19
N GLN A 164 4.66 5.07 -6.11
CA GLN A 164 4.51 6.52 -6.06
C GLN A 164 3.11 6.98 -6.47
N ILE A 165 2.07 6.30 -5.95
CA ILE A 165 0.67 6.68 -6.17
C ILE A 165 0.13 7.45 -4.97
N ALA A 166 -0.63 8.52 -5.23
CA ALA A 166 -1.24 9.30 -4.16
C ALA A 166 -2.22 8.44 -3.34
N LEU A 167 -2.02 8.41 -2.02
CA LEU A 167 -2.62 7.43 -1.11
C LEU A 167 -3.55 8.09 -0.10
N VAL A 168 -4.80 7.64 -0.10
CA VAL A 168 -5.78 7.94 0.95
C VAL A 168 -5.98 6.68 1.79
N HIS A 169 -5.55 6.71 3.04
CA HIS A 169 -5.83 5.64 3.96
C HIS A 169 -7.26 5.71 4.48
N THR A 170 -7.95 4.59 4.38
CA THR A 170 -9.27 4.38 4.99
C THR A 170 -9.12 4.00 6.46
N SER A 171 -10.23 3.69 7.14
CA SER A 171 -10.21 3.37 8.58
C SER A 171 -9.32 2.14 8.86
N PRO A 172 -8.36 2.25 9.80
CA PRO A 172 -7.52 1.12 10.19
C PRO A 172 -8.28 0.10 11.03
N ILE A 173 -7.81 -1.14 10.99
CA ILE A 173 -8.11 -2.12 12.04
C ILE A 173 -7.22 -1.77 13.25
N PRO A 174 -7.77 -1.73 14.48
CA PRO A 174 -6.96 -1.46 15.67
C PRO A 174 -5.76 -2.41 15.79
N GLY A 175 -4.61 -1.87 16.19
CA GLY A 175 -3.35 -2.61 16.29
C GLY A 175 -2.30 -2.09 15.29
N CYS A 176 -1.68 -3.00 14.54
CA CYS A 176 -0.58 -2.66 13.61
C CYS A 176 -1.00 -1.62 12.57
N GLU A 177 -2.23 -1.71 12.04
CA GLU A 177 -2.70 -0.75 11.03
C GLU A 177 -2.81 0.68 11.56
N THR A 178 -3.12 0.86 12.85
CA THR A 178 -3.12 2.20 13.47
C THR A 178 -1.71 2.81 13.48
N LYS A 179 -0.70 1.99 13.72
CA LYS A 179 0.71 2.41 13.71
C LYS A 179 1.21 2.68 12.29
N ASN A 180 0.86 1.83 11.34
CA ASN A 180 1.14 2.05 9.93
C ASN A 180 0.53 3.37 9.44
N LEU A 181 -0.74 3.64 9.80
CA LEU A 181 -1.41 4.90 9.48
C LEU A 181 -0.64 6.10 10.02
N ALA A 182 -0.26 6.05 11.30
CA ALA A 182 0.50 7.11 11.94
C ALA A 182 1.85 7.36 11.24
N PHE A 183 2.58 6.29 10.90
CA PHE A 183 3.85 6.38 10.16
C PHE A 183 3.66 7.05 8.80
N PHE A 184 2.73 6.57 7.98
CA PHE A 184 2.53 7.13 6.65
C PHE A 184 2.03 8.56 6.66
N THR A 185 1.14 8.92 7.60
CA THR A 185 0.59 10.29 7.67
C THR A 185 1.59 11.28 8.24
N SER A 186 2.37 10.91 9.26
CA SER A 186 3.39 11.78 9.86
C SER A 186 4.54 12.12 8.90
N HIS A 187 4.82 11.24 7.93
CA HIS A 187 5.84 11.46 6.90
C HIS A 187 5.28 12.04 5.59
N GLY A 188 4.01 12.45 5.55
CA GLY A 188 3.42 13.04 4.34
C GLY A 188 3.20 12.06 3.17
N MET A 189 3.30 10.74 3.42
CA MET A 189 3.17 9.70 2.40
C MET A 189 1.72 9.31 2.11
N SER A 190 0.78 9.73 2.95
CA SER A 190 -0.65 9.51 2.77
C SER A 190 -1.46 10.57 3.51
N VAL A 191 -2.76 10.62 3.19
CA VAL A 191 -3.75 11.38 3.95
C VAL A 191 -4.84 10.45 4.47
N THR A 192 -5.57 10.87 5.50
CA THR A 192 -6.70 10.12 6.06
C THR A 192 -7.76 11.05 6.65
N ALA A 193 -8.99 10.53 6.80
CA ALA A 193 -10.06 11.19 7.53
C ALA A 193 -10.89 10.15 8.29
N ARG A 194 -11.54 10.58 9.38
CA ARG A 194 -12.35 9.70 10.24
C ARG A 194 -13.63 9.21 9.57
N THR A 195 -14.16 9.94 8.60
CA THR A 195 -15.43 9.63 7.93
C THR A 195 -15.20 9.27 6.48
N VAL A 196 -16.07 8.43 5.91
CA VAL A 196 -16.08 8.10 4.48
C VAL A 196 -16.17 9.35 3.62
N HIS A 197 -17.05 10.29 3.99
CA HIS A 197 -17.17 11.58 3.29
C HIS A 197 -15.84 12.36 3.28
N GLY A 198 -15.16 12.43 4.43
CA GLY A 198 -13.86 13.09 4.52
C GLY A 198 -12.79 12.40 3.68
N GLN A 199 -12.74 11.06 3.69
CA GLN A 199 -11.80 10.28 2.86
C GLN A 199 -12.02 10.56 1.36
N VAL A 200 -13.26 10.53 0.89
CA VAL A 200 -13.62 10.86 -0.50
C VAL A 200 -13.26 12.32 -0.83
N THR A 201 -13.52 13.25 0.07
CA THR A 201 -13.16 14.66 -0.11
C THR A 201 -11.66 14.84 -0.28
N LEU A 202 -10.84 14.17 0.54
CA LEU A 202 -9.38 14.19 0.42
C LEU A 202 -8.90 13.57 -0.90
N GLY A 203 -9.47 12.43 -1.31
CA GLY A 203 -9.13 11.80 -2.58
C GLY A 203 -9.46 12.69 -3.78
N ARG A 204 -10.61 13.35 -3.78
CA ARG A 204 -10.98 14.32 -4.83
C ARG A 204 -10.08 15.55 -4.84
N ARG A 205 -9.65 16.03 -3.64
CA ARG A 205 -8.67 17.11 -3.55
C ARG A 205 -7.33 16.71 -4.16
N LEU A 206 -6.85 15.49 -3.85
CA LEU A 206 -5.63 14.95 -4.46
C LEU A 206 -5.79 14.78 -5.97
N MET A 207 -6.95 14.31 -6.47
CA MET A 207 -7.21 14.19 -7.91
C MET A 207 -7.04 15.53 -8.64
N LYS A 208 -7.56 16.61 -8.07
CA LYS A 208 -7.54 17.95 -8.64
C LYS A 208 -6.25 18.74 -8.40
N ASN A 209 -5.37 18.26 -7.52
CA ASN A 209 -4.14 18.96 -7.15
C ASN A 209 -2.92 18.10 -7.45
N GLU A 210 -2.30 18.34 -8.62
CA GLU A 210 -1.12 17.61 -9.07
C GLU A 210 0.10 17.86 -8.18
N ASP A 211 0.31 19.11 -7.72
CA ASP A 211 1.43 19.45 -6.86
C ASP A 211 1.38 18.68 -5.54
N ALA A 212 0.17 18.54 -4.95
CA ALA A 212 -0.02 17.75 -3.74
C ALA A 212 0.28 16.25 -3.97
N ARG A 213 -0.04 15.71 -5.14
CA ARG A 213 0.32 14.33 -5.49
C ARG A 213 1.83 14.18 -5.66
N ILE A 214 2.48 15.11 -6.35
CA ILE A 214 3.93 15.11 -6.57
C ILE A 214 4.66 15.20 -5.23
N GLU A 215 4.22 16.07 -4.32
CA GLU A 215 4.84 16.18 -3.01
C GLU A 215 4.70 14.88 -2.19
N MET A 216 3.53 14.28 -2.18
CA MET A 216 3.33 12.97 -1.53
C MET A 216 4.23 11.89 -2.14
N GLN A 217 4.38 11.86 -3.46
CA GLN A 217 5.26 10.92 -4.17
C GLN A 217 6.73 11.11 -3.81
N LYS A 218 7.18 12.36 -3.65
CA LYS A 218 8.55 12.67 -3.17
C LYS A 218 8.78 12.11 -1.76
N GLN A 219 7.81 12.28 -0.85
CA GLN A 219 7.91 11.73 0.50
C GLN A 219 7.93 10.19 0.49
N GLN A 220 7.09 9.56 -0.34
CA GLN A 220 7.10 8.11 -0.53
C GLN A 220 8.45 7.60 -1.03
N ASN A 221 9.02 8.26 -2.04
CA ASN A 221 10.31 7.91 -2.60
C ASN A 221 11.48 8.11 -1.60
N HIS A 222 11.36 9.12 -0.74
CA HIS A 222 12.37 9.40 0.29
C HIS A 222 12.34 8.38 1.43
N CYS A 223 11.15 7.99 1.88
CA CYS A 223 10.98 7.20 3.10
C CYS A 223 10.95 5.69 2.85
N ILE A 224 10.55 5.23 1.65
CA ILE A 224 10.35 3.81 1.36
C ILE A 224 11.43 3.30 0.40
N PRO A 225 12.27 2.32 0.82
CA PRO A 225 13.23 1.68 -0.06
C PRO A 225 12.55 0.92 -1.20
N HIS A 226 13.10 1.05 -2.42
CA HIS A 226 12.56 0.38 -3.62
C HIS A 226 13.20 -0.99 -3.89
N ASP A 227 14.33 -1.28 -3.27
CA ASP A 227 15.21 -2.44 -3.49
C ASP A 227 15.26 -3.40 -2.29
N SER A 228 14.34 -3.24 -1.31
CA SER A 228 14.32 -4.04 -0.07
C SER A 228 14.48 -5.54 -0.32
N ALA A 229 13.78 -6.11 -1.32
CA ALA A 229 13.87 -7.54 -1.60
C ALA A 229 15.29 -7.96 -2.05
N VAL A 230 15.95 -7.13 -2.87
CA VAL A 230 17.32 -7.38 -3.36
C VAL A 230 18.32 -7.29 -2.21
N GLU A 231 18.21 -6.27 -1.37
CA GLU A 231 19.10 -6.08 -0.22
C GLU A 231 18.94 -7.19 0.82
N ILE A 232 17.71 -7.68 1.04
CA ILE A 232 17.46 -8.83 1.92
C ILE A 232 18.12 -10.09 1.36
N CYS A 233 18.02 -10.35 0.05
CA CYS A 233 18.69 -11.49 -0.58
C CYS A 233 20.22 -11.39 -0.44
N ARG A 234 20.81 -10.22 -0.70
CA ARG A 234 22.26 -9.99 -0.51
C ARG A 234 22.71 -10.23 0.93
N LEU A 235 21.91 -9.76 1.89
CA LEU A 235 22.19 -10.03 3.31
C LEU A 235 22.14 -11.53 3.61
N ALA A 236 21.13 -12.23 3.10
CA ALA A 236 20.99 -13.68 3.31
C ALA A 236 22.16 -14.46 2.74
N GLU A 237 22.62 -14.14 1.53
CA GLU A 237 23.80 -14.73 0.89
C GLU A 237 25.06 -14.49 1.72
N LYS A 238 25.27 -13.27 2.20
CA LYS A 238 26.41 -12.91 3.06
C LYS A 238 26.40 -13.70 4.36
N LEU A 239 25.26 -13.81 5.04
CA LEU A 239 25.14 -14.58 6.28
C LEU A 239 25.40 -16.08 6.06
N TYR A 240 24.90 -16.60 4.93
CA TYR A 240 25.14 -18.00 4.54
C TYR A 240 26.63 -18.28 4.29
N ALA A 241 27.31 -17.40 3.53
CA ALA A 241 28.74 -17.53 3.28
C ALA A 241 29.59 -17.48 4.57
N GLN A 242 29.26 -16.56 5.48
CA GLN A 242 29.96 -16.46 6.78
C GLN A 242 29.82 -17.72 7.65
N ARG A 243 28.65 -18.41 7.56
CA ARG A 243 28.38 -19.62 8.34
C ARG A 243 29.12 -20.87 7.80
N ASN A 244 29.40 -20.91 6.50
CA ASN A 244 30.04 -22.04 5.83
C ASN A 244 31.56 -21.87 5.73
N HIS A 245 32.12 -20.74 6.14
CA HIS A 245 33.57 -20.52 6.27
C HIS A 245 34.07 -20.65 7.71
N LEU A 246 33.22 -21.09 8.65
CA LEU A 246 33.52 -21.51 10.01
C LEU A 246 33.44 -23.03 10.11
#